data_66973ff2fa7e55430b535923d7acf1ab
#
_entry.id   66973ff2fa7e55430b535923d7acf1ab
#
_cell.length_a   1.000
_cell.length_b   1.000
_cell.length_c   1.000
_cell.angle_alpha   90.00
_cell.angle_beta   90.00
_cell.angle_gamma   90.00
#
_symmetry.space_group_name_H-M   'P 1'
#
loop_
_entity.id
_entity.type
_entity.pdbx_description
1 polymer ?
#
loop_
_entity_poly.entity_id
_entity_poly.type
_entity_poly.pdbx_seq_one_letter_code
_entity_poly.pdbx_strand_id
1 'polypeptide(L)'
;CIRDRIRKGIARNTMVIEPIREDKFLCCFSHIFAGGYSAGYYSYKWAEVLSADAFSMFEEADLENNQNIKVIGKKFKDTILSLGGSFSPLEVFKLFRGREPKTDSLIRHLGLSSFN
;
A
#
# COMPACT_ATOMS: atom_id res chain seq x y z
N CYS A 1 0.49 17.05 -26.60
CA CYS A 1 1.34 15.86 -26.45
C CYS A 1 0.47 14.61 -26.32
N ILE A 2 0.89 13.49 -26.91
CA ILE A 2 0.15 12.20 -26.82
C ILE A 2 0.00 11.76 -25.36
N ARG A 3 1.06 11.89 -24.56
CA ARG A 3 1.06 11.54 -23.13
C ARG A 3 0.05 12.33 -22.33
N ASP A 4 -0.08 13.65 -22.57
CA ASP A 4 -1.08 14.50 -21.91
C ASP A 4 -2.50 14.08 -22.26
N ARG A 5 -2.72 13.70 -23.52
CA ARG A 5 -4.04 13.22 -23.97
C ARG A 5 -4.42 11.91 -23.27
N ILE A 6 -3.48 10.97 -23.16
CA ILE A 6 -3.70 9.70 -22.44
C ILE A 6 -3.96 9.96 -20.96
N ARG A 7 -3.12 10.79 -20.30
CA ARG A 7 -3.31 11.16 -18.89
C ARG A 7 -4.70 11.77 -18.65
N LYS A 8 -5.10 12.73 -19.47
CA LYS A 8 -6.43 13.36 -19.36
C LYS A 8 -7.57 12.37 -19.57
N GLY A 9 -7.41 11.44 -20.51
CA GLY A 9 -8.40 10.38 -20.72
C GLY A 9 -8.56 9.48 -19.50
N ILE A 10 -7.47 9.12 -18.85
CA ILE A 10 -7.50 8.33 -17.61
C ILE A 10 -8.08 9.16 -16.45
N ALA A 11 -7.65 10.41 -16.30
CA ALA A 11 -8.10 11.30 -15.22
C ALA A 11 -9.63 11.47 -15.21
N ARG A 12 -10.26 11.59 -16.36
CA ARG A 12 -11.73 11.70 -16.48
C ARG A 12 -12.48 10.52 -15.89
N ASN A 13 -11.86 9.35 -15.87
CA ASN A 13 -12.49 8.13 -15.37
C ASN A 13 -12.10 7.80 -13.91
N THR A 14 -11.07 8.46 -13.37
CA THR A 14 -10.47 8.07 -12.08
C THR A 14 -10.39 9.21 -11.07
N MET A 15 -10.55 10.46 -11.51
CA MET A 15 -10.45 11.63 -10.65
C MET A 15 -11.82 12.31 -10.47
N VAL A 16 -12.08 12.80 -9.26
CA VAL A 16 -13.31 13.56 -8.96
C VAL A 16 -13.29 14.93 -9.62
N ILE A 17 -12.10 15.54 -9.73
CA ILE A 17 -11.89 16.85 -10.34
C ILE A 17 -10.89 16.71 -11.48
N GLU A 18 -11.25 17.17 -12.69
CA GLU A 18 -10.32 17.16 -13.82
C GLU A 18 -9.15 18.13 -13.58
N PRO A 19 -7.92 17.72 -13.96
CA PRO A 19 -6.77 18.62 -13.93
C PRO A 19 -6.98 19.86 -14.82
N ILE A 20 -6.58 21.01 -14.35
CA ILE A 20 -6.63 22.25 -15.11
C ILE A 20 -5.74 22.16 -16.37
N ARG A 21 -5.98 23.03 -17.34
CA ARG A 21 -5.25 23.02 -18.62
C ARG A 21 -3.75 23.26 -18.44
N GLU A 22 -3.39 24.08 -17.49
CA GLU A 22 -2.02 24.52 -17.17
C GLU A 22 -1.25 23.49 -16.35
N ASP A 23 -1.90 22.44 -15.84
CA ASP A 23 -1.25 21.39 -15.08
C ASP A 23 -0.17 20.65 -15.87
N LYS A 24 1.06 20.73 -15.40
CA LYS A 24 2.26 20.11 -15.96
C LYS A 24 2.74 18.91 -15.13
N PHE A 25 1.82 18.19 -14.50
CA PHE A 25 2.13 17.07 -13.62
C PHE A 25 3.22 16.14 -14.17
N LEU A 26 3.15 15.75 -15.45
CA LEU A 26 4.15 14.87 -16.07
C LEU A 26 5.57 15.47 -16.10
N CYS A 27 5.70 16.80 -16.06
CA CYS A 27 6.99 17.48 -15.99
C CYS A 27 7.48 17.70 -14.56
N CYS A 28 6.56 17.72 -13.60
CA CYS A 28 6.85 17.97 -12.18
C CYS A 28 7.06 16.68 -11.39
N PHE A 29 6.53 15.56 -11.85
CA PHE A 29 6.61 14.29 -11.16
C PHE A 29 7.97 13.62 -11.37
N SER A 30 8.97 14.11 -10.67
CA SER A 30 10.37 13.68 -10.81
C SER A 30 10.60 12.20 -10.47
N HIS A 31 9.81 11.63 -9.56
CA HIS A 31 9.93 10.24 -9.07
C HIS A 31 9.82 9.17 -10.17
N ILE A 32 9.23 9.48 -11.33
CA ILE A 32 9.23 8.53 -12.44
C ILE A 32 10.65 8.23 -12.97
N PHE A 33 11.63 9.09 -12.66
CA PHE A 33 13.02 8.94 -13.07
C PHE A 33 14.03 9.07 -11.92
N ALA A 34 13.72 9.86 -10.88
CA ALA A 34 14.62 10.22 -9.81
C ALA A 34 14.35 9.47 -8.50
N GLY A 35 15.33 9.48 -7.60
CA GLY A 35 15.17 8.93 -6.25
C GLY A 35 15.14 7.41 -6.17
N GLY A 36 15.65 6.71 -7.19
CA GLY A 36 15.62 5.24 -7.24
C GLY A 36 14.26 4.65 -7.63
N TYR A 37 13.31 5.48 -8.06
CA TYR A 37 11.95 5.05 -8.39
C TYR A 37 11.68 4.84 -9.88
N SER A 38 12.70 4.91 -10.73
CA SER A 38 12.53 4.64 -12.17
C SER A 38 11.91 3.29 -12.41
N ALA A 39 10.76 3.27 -13.12
CA ALA A 39 9.92 2.10 -13.33
C ALA A 39 9.48 1.36 -12.04
N GLY A 40 9.73 1.94 -10.88
CA GLY A 40 9.50 1.31 -9.57
C GLY A 40 8.54 2.06 -8.64
N TYR A 41 7.98 3.20 -9.05
CA TYR A 41 7.11 4.01 -8.19
C TYR A 41 5.85 3.26 -7.71
N TYR A 42 5.38 2.29 -8.46
CA TYR A 42 4.27 1.42 -8.07
C TYR A 42 4.54 0.62 -6.78
N SER A 43 5.80 0.53 -6.34
CA SER A 43 6.18 -0.14 -5.09
C SER A 43 5.49 0.44 -3.86
N TYR A 44 5.10 1.72 -3.88
CA TYR A 44 4.30 2.33 -2.83
C TYR A 44 2.95 1.63 -2.64
N LYS A 45 2.32 1.19 -3.75
CA LYS A 45 1.05 0.44 -3.66
C LYS A 45 1.24 -0.97 -3.12
N TRP A 46 2.35 -1.62 -3.43
CA TRP A 46 2.71 -2.88 -2.78
C TRP A 46 2.93 -2.72 -1.27
N ALA A 47 3.62 -1.65 -0.86
CA ALA A 47 3.81 -1.36 0.56
C ALA A 47 2.46 -1.10 1.27
N GLU A 48 1.53 -0.39 0.62
CA GLU A 48 0.17 -0.19 1.15
C GLU A 48 -0.61 -1.51 1.32
N VAL A 49 -0.51 -2.44 0.35
CA VAL A 49 -1.12 -3.78 0.46
C VAL A 49 -0.54 -4.52 1.68
N LEU A 50 0.78 -4.55 1.79
CA LEU A 50 1.44 -5.26 2.90
C LEU A 50 1.11 -4.65 4.26
N SER A 51 1.11 -3.32 4.37
CA SER A 51 0.81 -2.64 5.63
C SER A 51 -0.65 -2.80 6.05
N ALA A 52 -1.59 -2.68 5.12
CA ALA A 52 -3.01 -2.88 5.40
C ALA A 52 -3.31 -4.32 5.83
N ASP A 53 -2.72 -5.30 5.16
CA ASP A 53 -2.92 -6.71 5.51
C ASP A 53 -2.17 -7.11 6.79
N ALA A 54 -1.03 -6.50 7.10
CA ALA A 54 -0.39 -6.66 8.39
C ALA A 54 -1.24 -6.06 9.52
N PHE A 55 -1.81 -4.87 9.30
CA PHE A 55 -2.67 -4.23 10.29
C PHE A 55 -3.97 -5.00 10.53
N SER A 56 -4.51 -5.68 9.52
CA SER A 56 -5.72 -6.48 9.69
C SER A 56 -5.57 -7.59 10.74
N MET A 57 -4.35 -8.05 11.05
CA MET A 57 -4.12 -8.99 12.15
C MET A 57 -4.45 -8.38 13.52
N PHE A 58 -4.24 -7.08 13.68
CA PHE A 58 -4.60 -6.36 14.89
C PHE A 58 -6.12 -6.13 14.96
N GLU A 59 -6.76 -5.81 13.82
CA GLU A 59 -8.22 -5.68 13.73
C GLU A 59 -8.93 -7.01 14.05
N GLU A 60 -8.43 -8.13 13.51
CA GLU A 60 -8.93 -9.49 13.78
C GLU A 60 -8.85 -9.89 15.26
N ALA A 61 -7.94 -9.31 16.01
CA ALA A 61 -7.69 -9.62 17.41
C ALA A 61 -8.47 -8.74 18.40
N ASP A 62 -9.35 -7.88 17.92
CA ASP A 62 -10.04 -6.85 18.68
C ASP A 62 -9.08 -5.76 19.22
N LEU A 63 -9.15 -4.59 18.63
CA LEU A 63 -8.28 -3.44 18.96
C LEU A 63 -8.45 -2.93 20.40
N GLU A 64 -9.57 -3.24 21.04
CA GLU A 64 -9.82 -2.91 22.44
C GLU A 64 -9.18 -3.93 23.43
N ASN A 65 -8.79 -5.09 22.92
CA ASN A 65 -8.16 -6.13 23.73
C ASN A 65 -6.64 -5.93 23.86
N ASN A 66 -6.23 -5.16 24.84
CA ASN A 66 -4.83 -4.83 25.12
C ASN A 66 -3.89 -6.05 25.22
N GLN A 67 -4.37 -7.19 25.70
CA GLN A 67 -3.54 -8.39 25.85
C GLN A 67 -3.23 -9.01 24.48
N ASN A 68 -4.23 -9.12 23.62
CA ASN A 68 -4.06 -9.63 22.26
C ASN A 68 -3.16 -8.69 21.44
N ILE A 69 -3.38 -7.38 21.54
CA ILE A 69 -2.56 -6.37 20.87
C ILE A 69 -1.09 -6.47 21.28
N LYS A 70 -0.78 -6.68 22.57
CA LYS A 70 0.61 -6.88 23.03
C LYS A 70 1.26 -8.12 22.43
N VAL A 71 0.53 -9.23 22.34
CA VAL A 71 1.03 -10.49 21.75
C VAL A 71 1.35 -10.30 20.27
N ILE A 72 0.41 -9.69 19.51
CA ILE A 72 0.60 -9.42 18.08
C ILE A 72 1.70 -8.38 17.86
N GLY A 73 1.73 -7.31 18.66
CA GLY A 73 2.77 -6.30 18.62
C GLY A 73 4.16 -6.88 18.87
N LYS A 74 4.28 -7.82 19.82
CA LYS A 74 5.53 -8.56 20.02
C LYS A 74 5.91 -9.38 18.79
N LYS A 75 4.97 -10.10 18.20
CA LYS A 75 5.21 -10.89 16.99
C LYS A 75 5.61 -9.98 15.83
N PHE A 76 4.96 -8.83 15.64
CA PHE A 76 5.31 -7.83 14.62
C PHE A 76 6.75 -7.33 14.81
N LYS A 77 7.11 -6.99 16.05
CA LYS A 77 8.46 -6.57 16.40
C LYS A 77 9.49 -7.66 16.08
N ASP A 78 9.24 -8.90 16.53
CA ASP A 78 10.21 -9.99 16.45
C ASP A 78 10.35 -10.54 15.01
N THR A 79 9.37 -10.31 14.14
CA THR A 79 9.43 -10.72 12.73
C THR A 79 9.73 -9.55 11.82
N ILE A 80 8.79 -8.62 11.59
CA ILE A 80 8.93 -7.58 10.58
C ILE A 80 10.02 -6.57 10.95
N LEU A 81 9.99 -6.04 12.18
CA LEU A 81 10.94 -4.99 12.55
C LEU A 81 12.36 -5.52 12.79
N SER A 82 12.48 -6.68 13.42
CA SER A 82 13.80 -7.25 13.76
C SER A 82 14.53 -7.80 12.55
N LEU A 83 13.82 -8.39 11.62
CA LEU A 83 14.42 -9.00 10.42
C LEU A 83 14.72 -7.95 9.33
N GLY A 84 13.92 -6.89 9.25
CA GLY A 84 14.12 -5.81 8.28
C GLY A 84 14.32 -6.35 6.86
N GLY A 85 15.42 -5.96 6.22
CA GLY A 85 15.79 -6.39 4.87
C GLY A 85 16.69 -7.62 4.79
N SER A 86 16.86 -8.39 5.88
CA SER A 86 17.74 -9.57 5.91
C SER A 86 17.17 -10.79 5.18
N PHE A 87 15.87 -10.83 4.97
CA PHE A 87 15.15 -11.85 4.21
C PHE A 87 14.26 -11.20 3.15
N SER A 88 13.71 -12.00 2.24
CA SER A 88 12.77 -11.47 1.25
C SER A 88 11.51 -10.93 1.96
N PRO A 89 10.93 -9.80 1.51
CA PRO A 89 9.74 -9.21 2.14
C PRO A 89 8.57 -10.19 2.24
N LEU A 90 8.41 -11.08 1.27
CA LEU A 90 7.35 -12.09 1.26
C LEU A 90 7.56 -13.15 2.36
N GLU A 91 8.80 -13.57 2.59
CA GLU A 91 9.13 -14.52 3.66
C GLU A 91 8.89 -13.90 5.04
N VAL A 92 9.36 -12.67 5.24
CA VAL A 92 9.13 -11.92 6.49
C VAL A 92 7.63 -11.74 6.75
N PHE A 93 6.86 -11.40 5.72
CA PHE A 93 5.41 -11.27 5.84
C PHE A 93 4.74 -12.59 6.21
N LYS A 94 5.15 -13.72 5.59
CA LYS A 94 4.65 -15.05 5.92
C LYS A 94 4.97 -15.47 7.35
N LEU A 95 6.13 -15.12 7.87
CA LEU A 95 6.49 -15.37 9.28
C LEU A 95 5.54 -14.61 10.23
N PHE A 96 5.15 -13.39 9.87
CA PHE A 96 4.22 -12.60 10.67
C PHE A 96 2.76 -13.06 10.52
N ARG A 97 2.24 -13.14 9.27
CA ARG A 97 0.82 -13.42 9.02
C ARG A 97 0.48 -14.92 8.93
N GLY A 98 1.46 -15.79 8.71
CA GLY A 98 1.24 -17.24 8.48
C GLY A 98 0.70 -17.56 7.08
N ARG A 99 0.59 -16.58 6.18
CA ARG A 99 0.08 -16.70 4.82
C ARG A 99 0.66 -15.65 3.89
N GLU A 100 0.37 -15.76 2.61
CA GLU A 100 0.68 -14.72 1.63
C GLU A 100 -0.18 -13.47 1.81
N PRO A 101 0.30 -12.30 1.36
CA PRO A 101 -0.46 -11.05 1.38
C PRO A 101 -1.74 -11.15 0.56
N LYS A 102 -2.78 -10.44 1.01
CA LYS A 102 -4.04 -10.24 0.30
C LYS A 102 -4.36 -8.77 0.14
N THR A 103 -5.08 -8.41 -0.91
CA THR A 103 -5.49 -7.03 -1.19
C THR A 103 -6.75 -6.59 -0.46
N ASP A 104 -7.51 -7.54 0.10
CA ASP A 104 -8.84 -7.31 0.67
C ASP A 104 -8.85 -6.22 1.75
N SER A 105 -7.83 -6.23 2.63
CA SER A 105 -7.71 -5.23 3.69
C SER A 105 -7.51 -3.81 3.15
N LEU A 106 -6.67 -3.65 2.12
CA LEU A 106 -6.48 -2.36 1.48
C LEU A 106 -7.76 -1.87 0.79
N ILE A 107 -8.44 -2.77 0.06
CA ILE A 107 -9.71 -2.45 -0.63
C ILE A 107 -10.75 -1.99 0.39
N ARG A 108 -10.86 -2.68 1.54
CA ARG A 108 -11.75 -2.31 2.63
C ARG A 108 -11.38 -0.95 3.24
N HIS A 109 -10.09 -0.69 3.52
CA HIS A 109 -9.64 0.59 4.07
C HIS A 109 -9.87 1.76 3.12
N LEU A 110 -9.86 1.52 1.82
CA LEU A 110 -10.18 2.52 0.81
C LEU A 110 -11.71 2.73 0.61
N GLY A 111 -12.55 1.98 1.32
CA GLY A 111 -14.00 2.06 1.17
C GLY A 111 -14.52 1.51 -0.16
N LEU A 112 -13.72 0.68 -0.85
CA LEU A 112 -14.05 0.11 -2.16
C LEU A 112 -14.65 -1.30 -2.08
N SER A 113 -14.72 -1.90 -0.89
CA SER A 113 -15.46 -3.14 -0.69
C SER A 113 -16.95 -2.87 -0.81
N SER A 114 -17.65 -3.58 -1.70
CA SER A 114 -19.11 -3.57 -1.72
C SER A 114 -19.62 -3.98 -0.33
N PHE A 115 -20.43 -3.12 0.27
CA PHE A 115 -21.24 -3.48 1.42
C PHE A 115 -22.26 -4.53 0.92
N ASN A 116 -22.01 -5.79 1.23
CA ASN A 116 -23.03 -6.85 1.14
C ASN A 116 -23.76 -6.91 2.48
#